data_5f7953f31bc958df11fee6c376402066
#
_entry.id   5f7953f31bc958df11fee6c376402066
#
_cell.length_a   1.000
_cell.length_b   1.000
_cell.length_c   1.000
_cell.angle_alpha   90.00
_cell.angle_beta   90.00
_cell.angle_gamma   90.00
#
_symmetry.space_group_name_H-M   'P 1'
#
loop_
_entity.id
_entity.type
_entity.pdbx_description
1 polymer ?
#
loop_
_entity_poly.entity_id
_entity_poly.type
_entity_poly.pdbx_seq_one_letter_code
_entity_poly.pdbx_strand_id
1 'polypeptide(L)'
;MAEYQLNIATPDGEFYSGPCEELIVRGTQGDLAVLAGHIPFMTALVPCAFRLWTPDGNERGGRLEGGLLTVGSRKDENQTVTVLTTHAEWQDGEKDGNE
;
A
#
# COMPACT_ATOMS: atom_id res chain seq x y z
N MET A 1 5.12 -17.76 2.04
CA MET A 1 3.91 -17.02 1.84
C MET A 1 4.05 -16.11 0.66
N ALA A 2 2.96 -15.86 -0.01
CA ALA A 2 3.02 -15.00 -1.18
C ALA A 2 3.12 -13.56 -0.77
N GLU A 3 3.97 -12.83 -1.45
CA GLU A 3 4.19 -11.43 -1.15
C GLU A 3 4.55 -10.70 -2.43
N TYR A 4 4.51 -9.38 -2.37
CA TYR A 4 4.93 -8.55 -3.48
C TYR A 4 5.75 -7.40 -2.92
N GLN A 5 6.43 -6.70 -3.80
CA GLN A 5 7.18 -5.52 -3.43
C GLN A 5 6.22 -4.34 -3.48
N LEU A 6 6.07 -3.65 -2.36
CA LEU A 6 5.21 -2.47 -2.29
C LEU A 6 6.08 -1.23 -2.21
N ASN A 7 5.81 -0.27 -3.05
CA ASN A 7 6.49 1.01 -3.02
C ASN A 7 5.45 2.10 -2.91
N ILE A 8 5.58 2.95 -1.90
CA ILE A 8 4.72 4.11 -1.73
C ILE A 8 5.62 5.33 -1.82
N ALA A 9 5.36 6.19 -2.78
CA ALA A 9 6.21 7.34 -3.03
C ALA A 9 5.41 8.63 -2.99
N THR A 10 6.07 9.69 -2.52
CA THR A 10 5.50 11.04 -2.48
C THR A 10 6.50 11.97 -3.15
N PRO A 11 6.14 13.23 -3.37
CA PRO A 11 7.12 14.17 -3.92
C PRO A 11 8.36 14.33 -3.05
N ASP A 12 8.26 14.02 -1.76
CA ASP A 12 9.41 14.12 -0.87
C ASP A 12 10.30 12.89 -0.93
N GLY A 13 9.90 11.87 -1.65
CA GLY A 13 10.71 10.69 -1.78
C GLY A 13 9.92 9.43 -1.44
N GLU A 14 10.65 8.38 -1.16
CA GLU A 14 10.04 7.09 -0.90
C GLU A 14 9.51 7.05 0.53
N PHE A 15 8.23 6.76 0.68
CA PHE A 15 7.61 6.69 1.98
C PHE A 15 7.71 5.27 2.56
N TYR A 16 7.54 4.27 1.72
CA TYR A 16 7.67 2.87 2.12
C TYR A 16 8.18 2.07 0.94
N SER A 17 9.05 1.12 1.23
CA SER A 17 9.53 0.19 0.21
C SER A 17 9.86 -1.11 0.91
N GLY A 18 9.19 -2.18 0.53
CA GLY A 18 9.48 -3.46 1.15
C GLY A 18 8.44 -4.50 0.78
N PRO A 19 8.58 -5.68 1.37
CA PRO A 19 7.65 -6.77 1.08
C PRO A 19 6.30 -6.53 1.74
N CYS A 20 5.25 -7.00 1.09
CA CYS A 20 3.90 -6.79 1.57
C CYS A 20 3.06 -7.98 1.17
N GLU A 21 2.17 -8.43 2.05
CA GLU A 21 1.25 -9.50 1.73
C GLU A 21 -0.11 -8.98 1.36
N GLU A 22 -0.52 -7.88 1.96
CA GLU A 22 -1.83 -7.32 1.68
C GLU A 22 -1.80 -5.82 1.92
N LEU A 23 -2.43 -5.09 1.04
CA LEU A 23 -2.59 -3.63 1.17
C LEU A 23 -4.06 -3.32 0.99
N ILE A 24 -4.64 -2.57 1.92
CA ILE A 24 -6.02 -2.12 1.83
C ILE A 24 -6.02 -0.61 1.67
N VAL A 25 -6.66 -0.15 0.62
CA VAL A 25 -6.79 1.27 0.30
C VAL A 25 -8.18 1.53 -0.23
N ARG A 26 -8.48 2.78 -0.52
CA ARG A 26 -9.76 3.13 -1.12
C ARG A 26 -9.53 3.82 -2.45
N GLY A 27 -10.10 3.23 -3.49
CA GLY A 27 -10.07 3.84 -4.81
C GLY A 27 -11.35 4.59 -5.08
N THR A 28 -11.41 5.17 -6.27
CA THR A 28 -12.60 5.92 -6.66
C THR A 28 -13.82 5.01 -6.79
N GLN A 29 -13.60 3.70 -6.92
CA GLN A 29 -14.69 2.74 -7.03
C GLN A 29 -15.00 2.07 -5.71
N GLY A 30 -14.35 2.45 -4.62
CA GLY A 30 -14.58 1.86 -3.33
C GLY A 30 -13.33 1.23 -2.76
N ASP A 31 -13.47 0.56 -1.62
CA ASP A 31 -12.35 -0.09 -0.96
C ASP A 31 -11.84 -1.25 -1.78
N LEU A 32 -10.53 -1.44 -1.73
CA LEU A 32 -9.94 -2.60 -2.39
C LEU A 32 -8.78 -3.15 -1.57
N ALA A 33 -8.60 -4.44 -1.69
CA ALA A 33 -7.49 -5.14 -1.05
C ALA A 33 -6.63 -5.73 -2.15
N VAL A 34 -5.33 -5.46 -2.06
CA VAL A 34 -4.37 -5.97 -3.04
C VAL A 34 -3.57 -7.07 -2.38
N LEU A 35 -3.73 -8.27 -2.90
CA LEU A 35 -3.04 -9.46 -2.43
C LEU A 35 -2.05 -9.90 -3.50
N ALA A 36 -1.07 -10.69 -3.08
CA ALA A 36 -0.09 -11.21 -4.03
C ALA A 36 -0.80 -12.03 -5.10
N GLY A 37 -0.38 -11.86 -6.33
CA GLY A 37 -1.00 -12.57 -7.43
C GLY A 37 -2.18 -11.86 -8.04
N HIS A 38 -2.54 -10.70 -7.51
CA HIS A 38 -3.64 -9.94 -8.10
C HIS A 38 -3.33 -9.62 -9.55
N ILE A 39 -4.38 -9.60 -10.38
CA ILE A 39 -4.17 -9.28 -11.78
C ILE A 39 -3.68 -7.84 -11.92
N PRO A 40 -2.92 -7.55 -12.95
CA PRO A 40 -2.45 -6.18 -13.15
C PRO A 40 -3.59 -5.23 -13.38
N PHE A 41 -3.51 -4.06 -12.75
CA PHE A 41 -4.49 -3.01 -13.01
C PHE A 41 -3.97 -1.70 -12.45
N MET A 42 -4.70 -0.63 -12.72
CA MET A 42 -4.36 0.70 -12.27
C MET A 42 -5.63 1.40 -11.89
N THR A 43 -5.60 2.13 -10.79
CA THR A 43 -6.78 2.86 -10.36
C THR A 43 -6.37 4.12 -9.60
N ALA A 44 -7.23 5.10 -9.63
CA ALA A 44 -7.04 6.32 -8.85
C ALA A 44 -7.49 6.06 -7.42
N LEU A 45 -6.81 6.68 -6.48
CA LEU A 45 -7.11 6.57 -5.06
C LEU A 45 -7.68 7.90 -4.56
N VAL A 46 -8.55 7.79 -3.57
CA VAL A 46 -9.07 8.97 -2.88
C VAL A 46 -8.33 9.11 -1.57
N PRO A 47 -8.40 10.28 -0.92
CA PRO A 47 -7.82 10.40 0.42
C PRO A 47 -8.44 9.37 1.33
N CYS A 48 -7.59 8.61 2.02
CA CYS A 48 -8.10 7.50 2.82
C CYS A 48 -7.07 7.02 3.80
N ALA A 49 -7.53 6.28 4.79
CA ALA A 49 -6.65 5.50 5.62
C ALA A 49 -6.23 4.26 4.85
N PHE A 50 -5.03 3.80 5.09
CA PHE A 50 -4.55 2.57 4.47
C PHE A 50 -4.00 1.64 5.54
N ARG A 51 -3.96 0.35 5.22
CA ARG A 51 -3.37 -0.64 6.09
C ARG A 51 -2.57 -1.61 5.24
N LEU A 52 -1.47 -2.06 5.77
CA LEU A 52 -0.66 -3.05 5.08
C LEU A 52 -0.18 -4.10 6.07
N TRP A 53 0.05 -5.28 5.56
CA TRP A 53 0.56 -6.41 6.35
C TRP A 53 1.82 -6.90 5.69
N THR A 54 2.86 -7.07 6.50
CA THR A 54 4.15 -7.55 6.02
C THR A 54 4.27 -9.03 6.28
N PRO A 55 5.18 -9.72 5.58
CA PRO A 55 5.29 -11.17 5.74
C PRO A 55 5.67 -11.61 7.15
N ASP A 56 6.27 -10.74 7.93
CA ASP A 56 6.63 -11.10 9.31
C ASP A 56 5.47 -10.93 10.27
N GLY A 57 4.28 -10.67 9.76
CA GLY A 57 3.10 -10.63 10.60
C GLY A 57 2.75 -9.28 11.18
N ASN A 58 3.49 -8.25 10.83
CA ASN A 58 3.20 -6.92 11.33
C ASN A 58 2.15 -6.23 10.49
N GLU A 59 1.32 -5.47 11.17
CA GLU A 59 0.31 -4.66 10.52
C GLU A 59 0.66 -3.21 10.76
N ARG A 60 0.61 -2.41 9.71
CA ARG A 60 0.89 -0.99 9.83
C ARG A 60 -0.22 -0.21 9.15
N GLY A 61 -0.52 0.94 9.69
CA GLY A 61 -1.56 1.78 9.15
C GLY A 61 -1.13 3.20 9.03
N GLY A 62 -1.81 3.92 8.15
CA GLY A 62 -1.54 5.32 7.94
C GLY A 62 -2.63 5.96 7.14
N ARG A 63 -2.30 7.13 6.59
CA ARG A 63 -3.25 7.87 5.78
C ARG A 63 -2.53 8.42 4.57
N LEU A 64 -3.20 8.42 3.44
CA LEU A 64 -2.65 9.04 2.25
C LEU A 64 -3.70 9.94 1.62
N GLU A 65 -3.23 10.86 0.78
CA GLU A 65 -4.09 11.90 0.25
C GLU A 65 -4.55 11.61 -1.16
N GLY A 66 -4.70 10.35 -1.49
CA GLY A 66 -5.13 9.98 -2.82
C GLY A 66 -3.94 9.73 -3.71
N GLY A 67 -4.17 9.58 -4.99
CA GLY A 67 -3.10 9.35 -5.93
C GLY A 67 -3.42 8.24 -6.88
N LEU A 68 -2.42 7.43 -7.17
CA LEU A 68 -2.53 6.39 -8.17
C LEU A 68 -1.96 5.08 -7.65
N LEU A 69 -2.69 4.01 -7.82
CA LEU A 69 -2.23 2.67 -7.48
C LEU A 69 -2.03 1.89 -8.77
N THR A 70 -0.86 1.26 -8.88
CA THR A 70 -0.56 0.41 -10.03
C THR A 70 -0.14 -0.95 -9.51
N VAL A 71 -0.80 -1.99 -10.00
CA VAL A 71 -0.45 -3.37 -9.69
C VAL A 71 0.17 -3.96 -10.93
N GLY A 72 1.45 -4.33 -10.84
CA GLY A 72 2.17 -4.84 -11.97
C GLY A 72 1.95 -6.31 -12.21
N SER A 73 2.45 -6.78 -13.32
CA SER A 73 2.37 -8.19 -13.65
C SER A 73 3.27 -8.99 -12.75
N ARG A 74 2.87 -10.21 -12.48
CA ARG A 74 3.72 -11.12 -11.76
C ARG A 74 4.62 -11.82 -12.74
N LYS A 75 5.92 -11.62 -12.60
CA LYS A 75 6.90 -12.27 -13.44
C LYS A 75 7.89 -12.98 -12.55
N ASP A 76 8.13 -14.26 -12.83
CA ASP A 76 9.14 -15.01 -12.10
C ASP A 76 8.93 -14.87 -10.60
N GLU A 77 7.66 -14.90 -10.20
CA GLU A 77 7.28 -14.81 -8.79
C GLU A 77 7.57 -13.47 -8.17
N ASN A 78 7.88 -12.48 -8.97
CA ASN A 78 8.04 -11.12 -8.48
C ASN A 78 6.88 -10.29 -8.97
N GLN A 79 6.40 -9.43 -8.10
CA GLN A 79 5.32 -8.52 -8.46
C GLN A 79 5.55 -7.22 -7.71
N THR A 80 5.34 -6.11 -8.37
CA THR A 80 5.52 -4.81 -7.76
C THR A 80 4.20 -4.07 -7.77
N VAL A 81 3.86 -3.49 -6.63
CA VAL A 81 2.68 -2.65 -6.47
C VAL A 81 3.20 -1.28 -6.09
N THR A 82 2.76 -0.26 -6.81
CA THR A 82 3.25 1.09 -6.60
C THR A 82 2.09 2.02 -6.28
N VAL A 83 2.27 2.83 -5.24
CA VAL A 83 1.33 3.88 -4.89
C VAL A 83 2.06 5.21 -5.00
N LEU A 84 1.51 6.11 -5.80
CA LEU A 84 2.03 7.47 -5.91
C LEU A 84 1.00 8.38 -5.28
N THR A 85 1.39 9.13 -4.27
CA THR A 85 0.47 9.98 -3.55
C THR A 85 1.16 11.31 -3.26
N THR A 86 0.37 12.36 -3.02
CA THR A 86 0.95 13.66 -2.73
C THR A 86 1.44 13.75 -1.29
N HIS A 87 0.87 12.96 -0.40
CA HIS A 87 1.28 12.98 1.00
C HIS A 87 0.85 11.69 1.66
N ALA A 88 1.70 11.18 2.53
CA ALA A 88 1.39 9.99 3.31
C ALA A 88 1.99 10.14 4.69
N GLU A 89 1.35 9.56 5.68
CA GLU A 89 1.88 9.57 7.04
C GLU A 89 1.43 8.32 7.76
N TRP A 90 2.25 7.88 8.68
CA TRP A 90 1.93 6.73 9.50
C TRP A 90 1.05 7.15 10.65
N GLN A 91 0.15 6.25 11.03
CA GLN A 91 -0.73 6.50 12.17
C GLN A 91 -0.68 5.39 13.19
N ASP A 92 0.02 4.31 12.87
CA ASP A 92 0.01 3.16 13.74
C ASP A 92 0.74 3.39 15.06
N GLY A 93 1.75 4.24 15.05
CA GLY A 93 2.49 4.48 16.28
C GLY A 93 1.74 5.31 17.28
N GLU A 94 0.81 6.10 16.83
CA GLU A 94 0.10 6.96 17.74
C GLU A 94 -0.78 6.23 18.69
N LYS A 95 -1.33 5.14 18.22
CA LYS A 95 -2.20 4.39 19.09
C LYS A 95 -1.47 3.85 20.27
N ASP A 96 -0.25 3.44 20.04
CA ASP A 96 0.51 2.88 21.13
C ASP A 96 0.85 3.92 22.14
N GLY A 97 1.10 5.10 21.71
CA GLY A 97 1.47 6.15 22.64
C GLY A 97 0.32 6.63 23.46
N ASN A 98 -0.86 6.31 23.08
CA ASN A 98 -2.01 6.82 23.77
C ASN A 98 -2.48 5.99 24.90
N GLU A 99 -1.96 4.87 25.00
CA GLU A 99 -2.56 4.00 25.98
C GLU A 99 -1.94 4.03 27.28
#